data_414b9081256758d2759f8405e57b41bf
#
_entry.id   414b9081256758d2759f8405e57b41bf
#
_cell.length_a   1.000
_cell.length_b   1.000
_cell.length_c   1.000
_cell.angle_alpha   90.00
_cell.angle_beta   90.00
_cell.angle_gamma   90.00
#
_symmetry.space_group_name_H-M   'P 1'
#
loop_
_entity.id
_entity.type
_entity.pdbx_description
1 polymer ?
#
loop_
_entity_poly.entity_id
_entity_poly.type
_entity_poly.pdbx_seq_one_letter_code
_entity_poly.pdbx_strand_id
1 'polypeptide(L)'
;MTDTIIFKGTIKSAYIKGVKNVEGNRVDEYRLNIDLNSPDKVYETITAYANSPKKYIPTWYKTREGNIILKSRYDIPVKDTNGNVVTFSEWLDEGMISKAEIKIKIKQKDGAIYPVAMTIEKDGEEIDYFEGM
;
A
#
# COMPACT_ATOMS: atom_id res chain seq x y z
N MET A 1 17.26 -12.50 9.42
CA MET A 1 16.72 -11.25 9.98
C MET A 1 15.72 -10.65 9.01
N THR A 2 14.54 -10.31 9.49
CA THR A 2 13.54 -9.70 8.65
C THR A 2 13.68 -8.20 8.77
N ASP A 3 14.09 -7.57 7.69
CA ASP A 3 14.25 -6.12 7.70
C ASP A 3 12.92 -5.45 7.47
N THR A 4 12.60 -4.51 8.33
CA THR A 4 11.38 -3.72 8.27
C THR A 4 11.73 -2.27 8.04
N ILE A 5 10.97 -1.62 7.16
CA ILE A 5 11.11 -0.20 6.88
C ILE A 5 9.78 0.47 7.18
N ILE A 6 9.84 1.65 7.80
CA ILE A 6 8.65 2.47 8.04
C ILE A 6 8.86 3.80 7.32
N PHE A 7 7.87 4.21 6.53
CA PHE A 7 7.91 5.52 5.91
C PHE A 7 6.55 6.19 5.95
N LYS A 8 6.54 7.50 5.79
CA LYS A 8 5.35 8.33 5.83
C LYS A 8 4.95 8.78 4.42
N GLY A 9 3.66 8.94 4.21
CA GLY A 9 3.15 9.47 2.97
C GLY A 9 1.68 9.84 3.09
N THR A 10 1.17 10.37 2.01
CA THR A 10 -0.24 10.71 1.87
C THR A 10 -0.85 9.78 0.83
N ILE A 11 -1.97 9.16 1.17
CA ILE A 11 -2.66 8.27 0.25
C ILE A 11 -3.25 9.09 -0.91
N LYS A 12 -2.89 8.76 -2.13
CA LYS A 12 -3.58 9.26 -3.31
C LYS A 12 -4.84 8.45 -3.58
N SER A 13 -4.70 7.13 -3.49
CA SER A 13 -5.84 6.23 -3.58
C SER A 13 -5.53 4.91 -2.89
N ALA A 14 -6.49 4.41 -2.13
CA ALA A 14 -6.44 3.08 -1.53
C ALA A 14 -7.69 2.34 -1.97
N TYR A 15 -7.53 1.17 -2.55
CA TYR A 15 -8.65 0.42 -3.11
C TYR A 15 -8.33 -1.07 -3.22
N ILE A 16 -9.36 -1.87 -3.47
CA ILE A 16 -9.24 -3.31 -3.70
C ILE A 16 -9.57 -3.56 -5.17
N LYS A 17 -8.71 -4.32 -5.85
CA LYS A 17 -8.90 -4.70 -7.23
C LYS A 17 -8.99 -6.21 -7.37
N GLY A 18 -10.02 -6.70 -8.07
CA GLY A 18 -10.11 -8.09 -8.45
C GLY A 18 -9.12 -8.40 -9.57
N VAL A 19 -8.27 -9.38 -9.35
CA VAL A 19 -7.27 -9.82 -10.33
C VAL A 19 -7.33 -11.34 -10.43
N LYS A 20 -6.76 -11.89 -11.50
CA LYS A 20 -6.61 -13.35 -11.65
C LYS A 20 -5.22 -13.75 -11.17
N ASN A 21 -5.17 -14.82 -10.38
CA ASN A 21 -3.91 -15.42 -9.98
C ASN A 21 -3.36 -16.32 -11.10
N VAL A 22 -2.22 -16.96 -10.85
CA VAL A 22 -1.57 -17.83 -11.85
C VAL A 22 -2.43 -19.05 -12.23
N GLU A 23 -3.35 -19.45 -11.36
CA GLU A 23 -4.28 -20.55 -11.61
C GLU A 23 -5.54 -20.12 -12.34
N GLY A 24 -5.69 -18.83 -12.62
CA GLY A 24 -6.84 -18.25 -13.28
C GLY A 24 -8.02 -17.95 -12.36
N ASN A 25 -7.84 -18.09 -11.05
CA ASN A 25 -8.88 -17.79 -10.06
C ASN A 25 -8.88 -16.30 -9.72
N ARG A 26 -10.06 -15.73 -9.53
CA ARG A 26 -10.20 -14.35 -9.11
C ARG A 26 -9.83 -14.20 -7.63
N VAL A 27 -8.93 -13.28 -7.35
CA VAL A 27 -8.51 -12.93 -5.99
C VAL A 27 -8.51 -11.42 -5.83
N ASP A 28 -8.62 -10.97 -4.58
CA ASP A 28 -8.54 -9.55 -4.28
C ASP A 28 -7.07 -9.12 -4.13
N GLU A 29 -6.76 -7.99 -4.70
CA GLU A 29 -5.46 -7.35 -4.55
C GLU A 29 -5.67 -5.99 -3.89
N TYR A 30 -5.04 -5.79 -2.73
CA TYR A 30 -5.11 -4.55 -1.96
C TYR A 30 -4.05 -3.60 -2.49
N ARG A 31 -4.46 -2.42 -2.92
CA ARG A 31 -3.57 -1.45 -3.58
C ARG A 31 -3.53 -0.13 -2.83
N LEU A 32 -2.32 0.40 -2.71
CA LEU A 32 -2.03 1.69 -2.08
C LEU A 32 -1.20 2.52 -3.04
N ASN A 33 -1.75 3.65 -3.48
CA ASN A 33 -1.00 4.65 -4.22
C ASN A 33 -0.64 5.76 -3.24
N ILE A 34 0.65 5.93 -2.97
CA ILE A 34 1.16 6.78 -1.89
C ILE A 34 2.04 7.88 -2.47
N ASP A 35 1.71 9.12 -2.14
CA ASP A 35 2.57 10.27 -2.38
C ASP A 35 3.53 10.38 -1.20
N LEU A 36 4.81 10.16 -1.46
CA LEU A 36 5.84 10.07 -0.44
C LEU A 36 6.34 11.44 -0.03
N ASN A 37 6.58 11.63 1.28
CA ASN A 37 7.12 12.88 1.80
C ASN A 37 8.59 13.11 1.39
N SER A 38 9.33 12.04 1.19
CA SER A 38 10.74 12.09 0.75
C SER A 38 10.99 10.97 -0.26
N PRO A 39 10.49 11.12 -1.49
CA PRO A 39 10.47 10.02 -2.44
C PRO A 39 11.86 9.44 -2.77
N ASP A 40 12.85 10.28 -3.00
CA ASP A 40 14.18 9.80 -3.38
C ASP A 40 14.82 8.93 -2.31
N LYS A 41 14.70 9.35 -1.06
CA LYS A 41 15.23 8.62 0.09
C LYS A 41 14.50 7.29 0.27
N VAL A 42 13.19 7.27 0.10
CA VAL A 42 12.39 6.05 0.21
C VAL A 42 12.75 5.08 -0.90
N TYR A 43 12.86 5.54 -2.13
CA TYR A 43 13.24 4.69 -3.26
C TYR A 43 14.63 4.10 -3.09
N GLU A 44 15.58 4.89 -2.63
CA GLU A 44 16.94 4.43 -2.36
C GLU A 44 16.94 3.32 -1.30
N THR A 45 16.19 3.52 -0.24
CA THR A 45 16.07 2.53 0.84
C THR A 45 15.41 1.25 0.34
N ILE A 46 14.30 1.35 -0.37
CA ILE A 46 13.58 0.19 -0.91
C ILE A 46 14.47 -0.57 -1.90
N THR A 47 15.16 0.13 -2.77
CA THR A 47 16.06 -0.48 -3.76
C THR A 47 17.20 -1.22 -3.08
N ALA A 48 17.76 -0.66 -2.01
CA ALA A 48 18.81 -1.31 -1.24
C ALA A 48 18.34 -2.62 -0.59
N TYR A 49 17.08 -2.65 -0.14
CA TYR A 49 16.51 -3.85 0.47
C TYR A 49 16.01 -4.88 -0.54
N ALA A 50 15.46 -4.43 -1.65
CA ALA A 50 14.90 -5.29 -2.69
C ALA A 50 15.91 -5.53 -3.81
N ASN A 51 17.14 -5.93 -3.46
CA ASN A 51 18.26 -5.95 -4.37
C ASN A 51 18.38 -7.19 -5.25
N SER A 52 17.35 -7.97 -5.38
CA SER A 52 17.38 -9.13 -6.26
C SER A 52 16.33 -8.98 -7.37
N PRO A 53 16.74 -8.88 -8.64
CA PRO A 53 15.80 -8.88 -9.75
C PRO A 53 15.24 -10.29 -9.91
N LYS A 54 14.23 -10.62 -9.14
CA LYS A 54 13.54 -11.88 -9.29
C LYS A 54 12.44 -11.76 -10.33
N LYS A 55 12.15 -12.87 -11.00
CA LYS A 55 11.11 -12.97 -12.04
C LYS A 55 9.69 -12.92 -11.47
N TYR A 56 9.49 -12.30 -10.33
CA TYR A 56 8.16 -12.18 -9.74
C TYR A 56 7.46 -10.92 -10.20
N ILE A 57 6.15 -10.97 -10.21
CA ILE A 57 5.34 -9.78 -10.38
C ILE A 57 5.70 -8.82 -9.24
N PRO A 58 6.13 -7.61 -9.55
CA PRO A 58 6.55 -6.69 -8.48
C PRO A 58 5.39 -6.37 -7.56
N THR A 59 5.66 -6.39 -6.25
CA THR A 59 4.70 -6.00 -5.22
C THR A 59 4.65 -4.48 -5.05
N TRP A 60 5.50 -3.77 -5.76
CA TRP A 60 5.52 -2.32 -5.76
C TRP A 60 6.09 -1.80 -7.07
N TYR A 61 5.73 -0.56 -7.40
CA TYR A 61 6.37 0.15 -8.51
C TYR A 61 6.25 1.65 -8.32
N LYS A 62 7.17 2.39 -8.96
CA LYS A 62 7.20 3.83 -8.98
C LYS A 62 6.34 4.33 -10.14
N THR A 63 5.47 5.30 -9.88
CA THR A 63 4.69 5.95 -10.95
C THR A 63 5.50 7.05 -11.62
N ARG A 64 5.01 7.54 -12.76
CA ARG A 64 5.65 8.66 -13.48
C ARG A 64 5.65 9.94 -12.65
N GLU A 65 4.63 10.13 -11.83
CA GLU A 65 4.50 11.30 -10.96
C GLU A 65 5.38 11.23 -9.71
N GLY A 66 6.12 10.15 -9.53
CA GLY A 66 7.00 9.97 -8.38
C GLY A 66 6.33 9.36 -7.15
N ASN A 67 5.13 8.83 -7.30
CA ASN A 67 4.44 8.11 -6.23
C ASN A 67 4.88 6.65 -6.18
N ILE A 68 4.57 5.96 -5.10
CA ILE A 68 4.77 4.53 -5.00
C ILE A 68 3.41 3.82 -4.95
N ILE A 69 3.29 2.74 -5.70
CA ILE A 69 2.15 1.85 -5.61
C ILE A 69 2.60 0.56 -4.95
N LEU A 70 1.94 0.20 -3.85
CA LEU A 70 2.16 -1.06 -3.15
C LEU A 70 0.98 -1.97 -3.39
N LYS A 71 1.26 -3.24 -3.59
CA LYS A 71 0.25 -4.28 -3.84
C LYS A 71 0.40 -5.38 -2.80
N SER A 72 -0.73 -5.87 -2.30
CA SER A 72 -0.73 -6.99 -1.37
C SER A 72 -1.90 -7.92 -1.67
N ARG A 73 -1.69 -9.20 -1.49
CA ARG A 73 -2.76 -10.22 -1.52
C ARG A 73 -3.32 -10.47 -0.12
N TYR A 74 -2.75 -9.84 0.89
CA TYR A 74 -3.16 -9.98 2.28
C TYR A 74 -3.89 -8.74 2.74
N ASP A 75 -4.91 -8.93 3.56
CA ASP A 75 -5.68 -7.85 4.18
C ASP A 75 -4.92 -7.36 5.41
N ILE A 76 -4.03 -6.40 5.20
CA ILE A 76 -3.11 -5.95 6.24
C ILE A 76 -3.84 -5.25 7.40
N PRO A 77 -3.30 -5.33 8.63
CA PRO A 77 -3.85 -4.58 9.74
C PRO A 77 -3.62 -3.09 9.58
N VAL A 78 -4.64 -2.31 9.92
CA VAL A 78 -4.62 -0.84 9.87
C VAL A 78 -5.00 -0.33 11.24
N LYS A 79 -4.13 0.49 11.84
CA LYS A 79 -4.43 1.18 13.09
C LYS A 79 -5.05 2.53 12.74
N ASP A 80 -6.29 2.74 13.15
CA ASP A 80 -7.02 3.97 12.84
C ASP A 80 -6.61 5.14 13.76
N THR A 81 -7.18 6.32 13.54
CA THR A 81 -6.86 7.52 14.33
C THR A 81 -7.31 7.42 15.78
N ASN A 82 -8.21 6.50 16.09
CA ASN A 82 -8.67 6.22 17.46
C ASN A 82 -7.82 5.18 18.17
N GLY A 83 -6.82 4.62 17.50
CA GLY A 83 -5.96 3.59 18.05
C GLY A 83 -6.51 2.17 17.91
N ASN A 84 -7.63 1.97 17.23
CA ASN A 84 -8.20 0.66 16.98
C ASN A 84 -7.53 0.00 15.78
N VAL A 85 -7.34 -1.31 15.85
CA VAL A 85 -6.78 -2.07 14.74
C VAL A 85 -7.91 -2.75 13.98
N VAL A 86 -8.01 -2.43 12.68
CA VAL A 86 -9.00 -3.00 11.77
C VAL A 86 -8.26 -3.59 10.56
N THR A 87 -8.94 -4.30 9.69
CA THR A 87 -8.34 -4.74 8.43
C THR A 87 -8.37 -3.63 7.39
N PHE A 88 -7.57 -3.76 6.37
CA PHE A 88 -7.57 -2.83 5.25
C PHE A 88 -8.97 -2.75 4.60
N SER A 89 -9.62 -3.89 4.43
CA SER A 89 -10.98 -3.96 3.89
C SER A 89 -11.99 -3.22 4.76
N GLU A 90 -11.93 -3.39 6.07
CA GLU A 90 -12.80 -2.69 7.01
C GLU A 90 -12.55 -1.18 6.98
N TRP A 91 -11.30 -0.78 6.88
CA TRP A 91 -10.95 0.64 6.80
C TRP A 91 -11.50 1.29 5.54
N LEU A 92 -11.43 0.60 4.39
CA LEU A 92 -11.97 1.11 3.13
C LEU A 92 -13.50 1.18 3.10
N ASP A 93 -14.17 0.31 3.86
CA ASP A 93 -15.64 0.23 3.92
C ASP A 93 -16.29 0.18 2.52
N GLU A 94 -15.79 -0.74 1.69
CA GLU A 94 -16.26 -0.98 0.32
C GLU A 94 -16.04 0.19 -0.67
N GLY A 95 -15.26 1.18 -0.27
CA GLY A 95 -15.01 2.35 -1.10
C GLY A 95 -13.56 2.51 -1.51
N MET A 96 -13.25 3.72 -1.89
CA MET A 96 -11.89 4.16 -2.17
C MET A 96 -11.59 5.35 -1.25
N ILE A 97 -10.43 5.36 -0.64
CA ILE A 97 -10.01 6.45 0.24
C ILE A 97 -8.84 7.19 -0.38
N SER A 98 -8.82 8.51 -0.25
CA SER A 98 -7.73 9.38 -0.66
C SER A 98 -7.39 10.38 0.44
N LYS A 99 -6.24 11.02 0.32
CA LYS A 99 -5.77 12.10 1.20
C LYS A 99 -5.52 11.71 2.66
N ALA A 100 -5.56 10.44 3.01
CA ALA A 100 -5.18 9.99 4.34
C ALA A 100 -3.67 10.15 4.53
N GLU A 101 -3.26 10.66 5.68
CA GLU A 101 -1.83 10.71 6.05
C GLU A 101 -1.51 9.46 6.85
N ILE A 102 -0.49 8.74 6.44
CA ILE A 102 -0.19 7.42 6.98
C ILE A 102 1.30 7.22 7.27
N LYS A 103 1.56 6.25 8.15
CA LYS A 103 2.82 5.54 8.22
C LYS A 103 2.58 4.13 7.72
N ILE A 104 3.44 3.64 6.85
CA ILE A 104 3.34 2.27 6.37
C ILE A 104 4.59 1.50 6.73
N LYS A 105 4.38 0.27 7.17
CA LYS A 105 5.44 -0.66 7.50
C LYS A 105 5.54 -1.69 6.38
N ILE A 106 6.71 -1.78 5.79
CA ILE A 106 6.99 -2.79 4.78
C ILE A 106 8.05 -3.76 5.26
N LYS A 107 8.00 -4.95 4.74
CA LYS A 107 8.90 -6.03 5.10
C LYS A 107 9.55 -6.59 3.84
N GLN A 108 10.81 -6.95 3.94
CA GLN A 108 11.54 -7.60 2.87
C GLN A 108 11.61 -9.10 3.15
N LYS A 109 11.32 -9.90 2.13
CA LYS A 109 11.46 -11.35 2.20
C LYS A 109 11.83 -11.87 0.81
N ASP A 110 12.92 -12.64 0.73
CA ASP A 110 13.36 -13.30 -0.50
C ASP A 110 13.51 -12.35 -1.70
N GLY A 111 13.96 -11.14 -1.44
CA GLY A 111 14.16 -10.13 -2.48
C GLY A 111 12.91 -9.38 -2.90
N ALA A 112 11.77 -9.66 -2.28
CA ALA A 112 10.53 -8.92 -2.50
C ALA A 112 10.23 -8.05 -1.29
N ILE A 113 9.50 -6.96 -1.51
CA ILE A 113 8.97 -6.13 -0.44
C ILE A 113 7.45 -6.15 -0.49
N TYR A 114 6.82 -6.08 0.67
CA TYR A 114 5.37 -6.05 0.76
C TYR A 114 4.92 -5.30 2.01
N PRO A 115 3.75 -4.64 1.95
CA PRO A 115 3.22 -3.97 3.13
C PRO A 115 2.75 -5.00 4.16
N VAL A 116 3.02 -4.72 5.44
CA VAL A 116 2.62 -5.62 6.54
C VAL A 116 1.68 -4.96 7.54
N ALA A 117 1.70 -3.63 7.65
CA ALA A 117 0.82 -2.89 8.54
C ALA A 117 0.82 -1.42 8.16
N MET A 118 -0.25 -0.73 8.52
CA MET A 118 -0.39 0.69 8.25
C MET A 118 -0.98 1.38 9.47
N THR A 119 -0.54 2.60 9.75
CA THR A 119 -1.10 3.45 10.80
C THR A 119 -1.64 4.72 10.15
N ILE A 120 -2.89 5.06 10.44
CA ILE A 120 -3.51 6.28 9.96
C ILE A 120 -3.19 7.41 10.94
N GLU A 121 -2.48 8.43 10.47
CA GLU A 121 -2.15 9.60 11.26
C GLU A 121 -3.21 10.68 11.10
N LYS A 122 -3.83 10.76 9.94
CA LYS A 122 -4.94 11.68 9.66
C LYS A 122 -5.91 11.00 8.70
N ASP A 123 -7.19 11.04 9.03
CA ASP A 123 -8.23 10.41 8.22
C ASP A 123 -8.27 11.01 6.81
N GLY A 124 -8.55 10.14 5.85
CA GLY A 124 -8.72 10.54 4.47
C GLY A 124 -10.18 10.82 4.13
N GLU A 125 -10.41 10.98 2.84
CA GLU A 125 -11.74 11.22 2.28
C GLU A 125 -12.16 10.00 1.45
N GLU A 126 -13.41 9.60 1.59
CA GLU A 126 -14.00 8.59 0.72
C GLU A 126 -14.28 9.21 -0.65
N ILE A 127 -13.92 8.47 -1.68
CA ILE A 127 -14.22 8.89 -3.05
C ILE A 127 -15.54 8.22 -3.45
N ASP A 128 -16.54 9.04 -3.72
CA ASP A 128 -17.83 8.57 -4.24
C ASP A 128 -17.81 8.68 -5.76
N TYR A 129 -17.84 7.54 -6.44
CA TYR A 129 -17.84 7.49 -7.89
C TYR A 129 -19.08 8.13 -8.53
N PHE A 130 -20.14 8.31 -7.76
CA PHE A 130 -21.39 8.87 -8.24
C PHE A 130 -21.51 10.36 -7.97
N GLU A 131 -20.62 10.91 -7.17
CA GLU A 131 -20.60 12.33 -6.86
C GLU A 131 -20.24 13.12 -8.12
N GLY A 132 -21.11 14.06 -8.49
CA GLY A 132 -20.92 14.87 -9.69
C GLY A 132 -21.52 14.29 -10.97
N MET A 133 -22.23 13.20 -10.87
CA MET A 133 -22.98 12.65 -12.00
C MET A 133 -24.36 13.27 -12.10
#